data_6d851a2c0c808c2aa6e1b5d7b40deea7
#
_entry.id   6d851a2c0c808c2aa6e1b5d7b40deea7
#
_cell.length_a   1.000
_cell.length_b   1.000
_cell.length_c   1.000
_cell.angle_alpha   90.00
_cell.angle_beta   90.00
_cell.angle_gamma   90.00
#
_symmetry.space_group_name_H-M   'P 1'
#
loop_
_entity.id
_entity.type
_entity.pdbx_description
1 polymer ?
#
loop_
_entity_poly.entity_id
_entity_poly.type
_entity_poly.pdbx_seq_one_letter_code
_entity_poly.pdbx_strand_id
1 'polypeptide(L)'
;MISKTDLKTIFEWAKHKDFPIKKTSVYPQSIYKKSSSGYYKKSYGTDKIHSYSNKEIYSFPLKFGRKKPIIREKLIPPNIIDILKNEEILYTVISVFQAGTFLKPHRDPHIYKFPYKRIQIPLEIPEVGKCTMRWIKGGEIVWEEGVCQVCDVMNNVHEASNFSDKEMVIMMIDVKMDTEVEL
;
A
#
# COMPACT_ATOMS: atom_id res chain seq x y z
N MET A 1 -18.43 3.06 4.88
CA MET A 1 -17.80 2.49 6.09
C MET A 1 -17.01 1.26 5.71
N ILE A 2 -15.86 1.04 6.33
CA ILE A 2 -15.06 -0.19 6.28
C ILE A 2 -15.04 -0.75 7.70
N SER A 3 -15.62 -1.94 7.87
CA SER A 3 -15.77 -2.54 9.20
C SER A 3 -14.49 -3.28 9.66
N LYS A 4 -14.35 -3.43 10.96
CA LYS A 4 -13.32 -4.28 11.56
C LYS A 4 -13.37 -5.72 11.03
N THR A 5 -14.58 -6.24 10.79
CA THR A 5 -14.80 -7.58 10.22
C THR A 5 -14.25 -7.66 8.79
N ASP A 6 -14.45 -6.63 7.96
CA ASP A 6 -13.91 -6.58 6.61
C ASP A 6 -12.39 -6.62 6.62
N LEU A 7 -11.76 -5.79 7.48
CA LEU A 7 -10.30 -5.74 7.60
C LEU A 7 -9.72 -7.08 8.09
N LYS A 8 -10.36 -7.71 9.08
CA LYS A 8 -9.98 -9.04 9.55
C LYS A 8 -10.12 -10.09 8.45
N THR A 9 -11.21 -10.07 7.70
CA THR A 9 -11.45 -10.99 6.59
C THR A 9 -10.39 -10.86 5.49
N ILE A 10 -10.04 -9.61 5.15
CA ILE A 10 -8.97 -9.32 4.19
C ILE A 10 -7.63 -9.83 4.72
N PHE A 11 -7.30 -9.55 5.98
CA PHE A 11 -6.05 -9.99 6.60
C PHE A 11 -5.92 -11.52 6.59
N GLU A 12 -6.92 -12.24 7.10
CA GLU A 12 -6.90 -13.70 7.17
C GLU A 12 -6.78 -14.36 5.79
N TRP A 13 -7.38 -13.76 4.78
CA TRP A 13 -7.19 -14.22 3.41
C TRP A 13 -5.78 -13.92 2.90
N ALA A 14 -5.29 -12.71 3.12
CA ALA A 14 -4.06 -12.24 2.48
C ALA A 14 -2.80 -12.86 3.09
N LYS A 15 -2.75 -13.05 4.41
CA LYS A 15 -1.56 -13.58 5.10
C LYS A 15 -1.18 -15.01 4.69
N HIS A 16 -2.15 -15.80 4.21
CA HIS A 16 -1.93 -17.18 3.80
C HIS A 16 -1.73 -17.34 2.28
N LYS A 17 -1.68 -16.23 1.54
CA LYS A 17 -1.56 -16.27 0.10
C LYS A 17 -0.12 -16.14 -0.37
N ASP A 18 0.31 -17.11 -1.16
CA ASP A 18 1.50 -16.97 -1.99
C ASP A 18 1.14 -16.09 -3.21
N PHE A 19 1.17 -14.78 -3.01
CA PHE A 19 0.95 -13.84 -4.10
C PHE A 19 2.13 -13.93 -5.08
N PRO A 20 1.89 -13.82 -6.39
CA PRO A 20 2.94 -13.89 -7.42
C PRO A 20 3.90 -12.69 -7.40
N ILE A 21 3.95 -11.92 -6.30
CA ILE A 21 4.82 -10.76 -6.11
C ILE A 21 6.29 -11.15 -6.27
N LYS A 22 6.71 -12.26 -5.65
CA LYS A 22 8.09 -12.76 -5.71
C LYS A 22 8.53 -13.18 -7.11
N LYS A 23 7.59 -13.39 -8.03
CA LYS A 23 7.85 -13.81 -9.42
C LYS A 23 7.72 -12.69 -10.44
N THR A 24 6.97 -11.65 -10.11
CA THR A 24 6.63 -10.57 -11.06
C THR A 24 7.40 -9.31 -10.81
N SER A 25 8.50 -9.39 -10.15
CA SER A 25 9.48 -8.31 -10.02
C SER A 25 8.91 -6.92 -10.26
N VAL A 26 9.24 -6.04 -9.41
CA VAL A 26 9.23 -4.62 -9.65
C VAL A 26 7.84 -4.04 -9.80
N TYR A 27 7.55 -3.13 -8.97
CA TYR A 27 6.67 -2.01 -9.30
C TYR A 27 7.00 -1.67 -10.74
N PRO A 28 6.18 -1.99 -11.71
CA PRO A 28 6.69 -2.06 -13.06
C PRO A 28 6.91 -0.66 -13.59
N GLN A 29 8.14 -0.20 -13.44
CA GLN A 29 8.64 0.86 -14.30
C GLN A 29 8.26 0.56 -15.77
N SER A 30 8.27 -0.72 -16.17
CA SER A 30 7.90 -1.15 -17.50
C SER A 30 6.43 -0.93 -17.85
N ILE A 31 5.48 -1.16 -16.95
CA ILE A 31 4.07 -0.83 -17.20
C ILE A 31 3.91 0.69 -17.24
N TYR A 32 4.55 1.42 -16.37
CA TYR A 32 4.48 2.87 -16.36
C TYR A 32 5.25 3.51 -17.50
N LYS A 33 6.38 2.97 -17.93
CA LYS A 33 7.11 3.45 -19.12
C LYS A 33 6.39 3.18 -20.43
N LYS A 34 5.67 2.07 -20.55
CA LYS A 34 4.92 1.72 -21.76
C LYS A 34 3.53 2.35 -21.86
N SER A 35 2.87 2.62 -20.74
CA SER A 35 1.52 3.22 -20.72
C SER A 35 1.56 4.74 -20.68
N SER A 36 2.66 5.36 -20.56
CA SER A 36 2.68 6.76 -20.33
C SER A 36 3.26 7.52 -21.47
N SER A 37 2.54 7.99 -22.09
CA SER A 37 2.13 9.35 -22.09
C SER A 37 2.63 10.05 -20.81
N GLY A 38 3.60 10.83 -20.83
CA GLY A 38 4.13 11.74 -19.83
C GLY A 38 3.36 12.04 -18.53
N TYR A 39 2.15 11.45 -18.32
CA TYR A 39 1.31 11.67 -17.16
C TYR A 39 1.94 11.17 -15.85
N TYR A 40 2.50 9.97 -15.86
CA TYR A 40 3.23 9.45 -14.69
C TYR A 40 4.56 10.18 -14.48
N LYS A 41 5.25 10.57 -15.56
CA LYS A 41 6.41 11.45 -15.45
C LYS A 41 6.08 12.81 -14.85
N LYS A 42 4.90 13.38 -15.15
CA LYS A 42 4.51 14.69 -14.60
C LYS A 42 3.90 14.63 -13.21
N SER A 43 3.10 13.59 -12.88
CA SER A 43 2.39 13.53 -11.59
C SER A 43 3.11 12.73 -10.51
N TYR A 44 3.98 11.81 -10.90
CA TYR A 44 4.70 10.95 -9.94
C TYR A 44 6.21 11.01 -10.10
N GLY A 45 6.70 11.44 -11.29
CA GLY A 45 8.11 11.32 -11.62
C GLY A 45 8.61 9.93 -11.26
N THR A 46 8.60 8.99 -12.17
CA THR A 46 9.18 7.65 -11.92
C THR A 46 10.57 7.76 -11.31
N ASP A 47 11.31 8.80 -11.70
CA ASP A 47 12.58 9.17 -11.11
C ASP A 47 12.47 9.66 -9.66
N LYS A 48 11.29 10.14 -9.22
CA LYS A 48 11.05 10.58 -7.84
C LYS A 48 10.66 9.45 -6.90
N ILE A 49 9.90 8.45 -7.34
CA ILE A 49 9.60 7.27 -6.49
C ILE A 49 10.88 6.52 -6.19
N HIS A 50 11.77 6.34 -7.16
CA HIS A 50 13.10 5.78 -6.92
C HIS A 50 14.00 6.68 -6.09
N SER A 51 13.77 7.98 -6.10
CA SER A 51 14.53 8.91 -5.25
C SER A 51 14.12 8.84 -3.78
N TYR A 52 12.94 8.28 -3.45
CA TYR A 52 12.48 8.16 -2.06
C TYR A 52 12.93 6.87 -1.39
N SER A 53 13.15 5.79 -2.12
CA SER A 53 13.59 4.52 -1.56
C SER A 53 15.05 4.23 -1.91
N ASN A 54 15.79 3.67 -0.93
CA ASN A 54 17.14 3.15 -1.15
C ASN A 54 17.15 1.78 -1.84
N LYS A 55 15.99 1.10 -1.90
CA LYS A 55 15.82 -0.22 -2.54
C LYS A 55 14.49 -0.27 -3.31
N GLU A 56 14.37 -1.25 -4.19
CA GLU A 56 13.13 -1.51 -4.90
C GLU A 56 12.05 -2.03 -3.94
N ILE A 57 10.83 -1.54 -4.13
CA ILE A 57 9.63 -2.03 -3.45
C ILE A 57 8.81 -2.78 -4.48
N TYR A 58 8.53 -4.03 -4.21
CA TYR A 58 7.66 -4.83 -5.06
C TYR A 58 6.21 -4.61 -4.69
N SER A 59 5.33 -4.56 -5.69
CA SER A 59 3.91 -4.30 -5.45
C SER A 59 3.01 -5.12 -6.34
N PHE A 60 1.90 -5.57 -5.76
CA PHE A 60 0.87 -6.32 -6.45
C PHE A 60 -0.49 -5.67 -6.26
N PRO A 61 -0.95 -4.84 -7.22
CA PRO A 61 -2.26 -4.20 -7.13
C PRO A 61 -3.39 -5.23 -7.23
N LEU A 62 -4.34 -5.16 -6.29
CA LEU A 62 -5.56 -5.98 -6.27
C LEU A 62 -6.75 -5.20 -6.85
N LYS A 63 -6.91 -3.93 -6.44
CA LYS A 63 -7.86 -2.97 -7.00
C LYS A 63 -7.10 -1.74 -7.47
N PHE A 64 -7.30 -1.32 -8.71
CA PHE A 64 -6.57 -0.21 -9.32
C PHE A 64 -7.38 0.45 -10.43
N GLY A 65 -6.94 1.62 -10.88
CA GLY A 65 -7.61 2.38 -11.94
C GLY A 65 -8.35 3.60 -11.40
N ARG A 66 -8.07 4.78 -11.99
CA ARG A 66 -8.57 6.08 -11.50
C ARG A 66 -9.97 6.43 -11.97
N LYS A 67 -10.28 6.07 -13.22
CA LYS A 67 -11.58 6.40 -13.86
C LYS A 67 -12.56 5.24 -13.74
N LYS A 68 -12.07 4.03 -13.94
CA LYS A 68 -12.84 2.78 -13.83
C LYS A 68 -12.02 1.79 -13.01
N PRO A 69 -12.43 1.52 -11.77
CA PRO A 69 -11.74 0.55 -10.93
C PRO A 69 -11.74 -0.83 -11.58
N ILE A 70 -10.58 -1.48 -11.53
CA ILE A 70 -10.37 -2.85 -12.00
C ILE A 70 -9.97 -3.67 -10.78
N ILE A 71 -10.62 -4.81 -10.58
CA ILE A 71 -10.29 -5.78 -9.53
C ILE A 71 -9.74 -7.03 -10.21
N ARG A 72 -8.70 -7.62 -9.64
CA ARG A 72 -8.10 -8.86 -10.15
C ARG A 72 -8.89 -10.09 -9.70
N GLU A 73 -10.14 -10.20 -10.13
CA GLU A 73 -11.12 -11.20 -9.65
C GLU A 73 -10.62 -12.65 -9.74
N LYS A 74 -9.81 -12.99 -10.75
CA LYS A 74 -9.28 -14.36 -10.91
C LYS A 74 -8.39 -14.85 -9.76
N LEU A 75 -7.87 -13.92 -8.94
CA LEU A 75 -6.94 -14.21 -7.86
C LEU A 75 -7.55 -14.01 -6.48
N ILE A 76 -8.78 -13.52 -6.42
CA ILE A 76 -9.42 -13.02 -5.22
C ILE A 76 -10.75 -13.77 -5.02
N PRO A 77 -11.04 -14.31 -3.82
CA PRO A 77 -12.30 -15.00 -3.58
C PRO A 77 -13.49 -14.01 -3.55
N PRO A 78 -14.72 -14.51 -3.83
CA PRO A 78 -15.90 -13.63 -3.97
C PRO A 78 -16.15 -12.71 -2.79
N ASN A 79 -16.03 -13.20 -1.56
CA ASN A 79 -16.23 -12.40 -0.35
C ASN A 79 -15.25 -11.21 -0.23
N ILE A 80 -13.99 -11.39 -0.66
CA ILE A 80 -13.01 -10.29 -0.71
C ILE A 80 -13.30 -9.35 -1.88
N ILE A 81 -13.74 -9.90 -3.03
CA ILE A 81 -14.16 -9.07 -4.16
C ILE A 81 -15.29 -8.13 -3.74
N ASP A 82 -16.28 -8.64 -3.00
CA ASP A 82 -17.42 -7.83 -2.54
C ASP A 82 -16.97 -6.69 -1.62
N ILE A 83 -16.03 -6.94 -0.72
CA ILE A 83 -15.42 -5.87 0.09
C ILE A 83 -14.70 -4.86 -0.82
N LEU A 84 -13.89 -5.33 -1.76
CA LEU A 84 -13.12 -4.44 -2.65
C LEU A 84 -14.00 -3.67 -3.63
N LYS A 85 -15.23 -4.12 -3.92
CA LYS A 85 -16.21 -3.37 -4.74
C LYS A 85 -16.77 -2.14 -4.03
N ASN A 86 -16.61 -2.02 -2.71
CA ASN A 86 -16.99 -0.82 -1.98
C ASN A 86 -16.41 0.42 -2.65
N GLU A 87 -17.26 1.41 -2.97
CA GLU A 87 -16.90 2.63 -3.69
C GLU A 87 -15.99 3.58 -2.89
N GLU A 88 -15.96 3.39 -1.58
CA GLU A 88 -15.06 4.13 -0.69
C GLU A 88 -13.60 3.67 -0.86
N ILE A 89 -13.37 2.44 -1.27
CA ILE A 89 -12.04 1.90 -1.55
C ILE A 89 -11.58 2.36 -2.93
N LEU A 90 -10.55 3.17 -2.97
CA LEU A 90 -10.00 3.75 -4.21
C LEU A 90 -8.91 2.87 -4.84
N TYR A 91 -8.13 2.21 -3.98
CA TYR A 91 -6.97 1.41 -4.39
C TYR A 91 -6.66 0.35 -3.34
N THR A 92 -6.15 -0.79 -3.79
CA THR A 92 -5.65 -1.84 -2.89
C THR A 92 -4.42 -2.47 -3.50
N VAL A 93 -3.35 -2.56 -2.74
CA VAL A 93 -2.07 -3.11 -3.17
C VAL A 93 -1.39 -3.87 -2.04
N ILE A 94 -0.74 -4.97 -2.39
CA ILE A 94 0.22 -5.64 -1.52
C ILE A 94 1.60 -5.17 -1.92
N SER A 95 2.38 -4.72 -0.95
CA SER A 95 3.75 -4.22 -1.15
C SER A 95 4.74 -5.01 -0.30
N VAL A 96 5.86 -5.36 -0.92
CA VAL A 96 6.98 -6.05 -0.29
C VAL A 96 8.15 -5.09 -0.19
N PHE A 97 8.59 -4.84 1.01
CA PHE A 97 9.75 -4.05 1.34
C PHE A 97 10.91 -4.99 1.62
N GLN A 98 11.94 -4.94 0.80
CA GLN A 98 13.13 -5.76 0.99
C GLN A 98 13.82 -5.47 2.32
N ALA A 99 14.62 -6.40 2.80
CA ALA A 99 15.50 -6.21 3.96
C ALA A 99 16.34 -4.93 3.83
N GLY A 100 16.34 -4.08 4.86
CA GLY A 100 17.05 -2.80 4.87
C GLY A 100 16.47 -1.72 3.97
N THR A 101 15.20 -1.82 3.58
CA THR A 101 14.51 -0.75 2.83
C THR A 101 14.28 0.47 3.72
N PHE A 102 14.56 1.63 3.17
CA PHE A 102 14.24 2.92 3.77
C PHE A 102 13.60 3.84 2.73
N LEU A 103 12.38 4.28 3.02
CA LEU A 103 11.67 5.33 2.31
C LEU A 103 11.95 6.66 2.98
N LYS A 104 12.62 7.57 2.27
CA LYS A 104 12.92 8.91 2.75
C LYS A 104 11.65 9.71 3.05
N PRO A 105 11.73 10.75 3.88
CA PRO A 105 10.60 11.63 4.15
C PRO A 105 9.93 12.15 2.89
N HIS A 106 8.62 11.90 2.76
CA HIS A 106 7.80 12.32 1.63
C HIS A 106 6.33 12.47 2.04
N ARG A 107 5.54 13.02 1.16
CA ARG A 107 4.08 12.92 1.18
C ARG A 107 3.64 12.11 0.00
N ASP A 108 2.60 11.32 0.17
CA ASP A 108 1.99 10.65 -0.96
C ASP A 108 1.28 11.66 -1.87
N PRO A 109 1.37 11.49 -3.18
CA PRO A 109 0.82 12.45 -4.12
C PRO A 109 -0.70 12.38 -4.21
N HIS A 110 -1.32 13.51 -4.55
CA HIS A 110 -2.73 13.60 -4.89
C HIS A 110 -3.03 12.88 -6.23
N ILE A 111 -3.30 11.60 -6.15
CA ILE A 111 -3.48 10.75 -7.35
C ILE A 111 -4.93 10.54 -7.74
N TYR A 112 -5.85 10.71 -6.80
CA TYR A 112 -7.28 10.56 -7.01
C TYR A 112 -7.96 11.91 -7.17
N LYS A 113 -9.20 11.88 -7.66
CA LYS A 113 -10.07 13.06 -7.72
C LYS A 113 -10.43 13.56 -6.30
N PHE A 114 -10.40 12.66 -5.32
CA PHE A 114 -10.79 12.93 -3.95
C PHE A 114 -9.57 12.84 -3.02
N PRO A 115 -9.57 13.58 -1.89
CA PRO A 115 -8.60 13.34 -0.83
C PRO A 115 -8.79 11.93 -0.27
N TYR A 116 -7.69 11.31 0.18
CA TYR A 116 -7.71 9.94 0.69
C TYR A 116 -6.84 9.79 1.93
N LYS A 117 -7.16 8.76 2.71
CA LYS A 117 -6.33 8.21 3.75
C LYS A 117 -6.02 6.75 3.46
N ARG A 118 -5.00 6.22 4.08
CA ARG A 118 -4.53 4.85 3.85
C ARG A 118 -4.73 3.98 5.06
N ILE A 119 -5.36 2.83 4.86
CA ILE A 119 -5.36 1.72 5.82
C ILE A 119 -4.14 0.87 5.48
N GLN A 120 -3.33 0.58 6.49
CA GLN A 120 -2.20 -0.33 6.39
C GLN A 120 -2.53 -1.60 7.17
N ILE A 121 -2.37 -2.75 6.52
CA ILE A 121 -2.57 -4.08 7.09
C ILE A 121 -1.24 -4.82 6.97
N PRO A 122 -0.42 -4.87 8.03
CA PRO A 122 0.81 -5.65 8.03
C PRO A 122 0.50 -7.14 7.92
N LEU A 123 0.99 -7.79 6.86
CA LEU A 123 0.74 -9.20 6.58
C LEU A 123 1.87 -10.12 7.06
N GLU A 124 3.11 -9.64 6.95
CA GLU A 124 4.30 -10.37 7.39
C GLU A 124 5.31 -9.35 7.90
N ILE A 125 5.56 -9.36 9.19
CA ILE A 125 6.51 -8.47 9.87
C ILE A 125 7.63 -9.33 10.47
N PRO A 126 8.83 -9.31 9.87
CA PRO A 126 9.90 -10.21 10.25
C PRO A 126 10.49 -9.95 11.62
N GLU A 127 10.50 -8.69 12.05
CA GLU A 127 11.02 -8.29 13.35
C GLU A 127 10.31 -7.02 13.83
N VAL A 128 9.56 -7.17 14.92
CA VAL A 128 8.87 -6.03 15.57
C VAL A 128 9.90 -5.03 16.08
N GLY A 129 9.63 -3.73 15.86
CA GLY A 129 10.53 -2.64 16.22
C GLY A 129 11.55 -2.25 15.14
N LYS A 130 11.78 -3.09 14.13
CA LYS A 130 12.62 -2.75 12.98
C LYS A 130 11.81 -2.34 11.73
N CYS A 131 10.51 -2.56 11.77
CA CYS A 131 9.58 -2.20 10.70
C CYS A 131 8.68 -1.07 11.20
N THR A 132 8.91 0.14 10.70
CA THR A 132 8.24 1.34 11.25
C THR A 132 7.83 2.32 10.17
N MET A 133 6.83 3.15 10.49
CA MET A 133 6.50 4.36 9.78
C MET A 133 6.53 5.52 10.76
N ARG A 134 7.23 6.61 10.42
CA ARG A 134 7.41 7.76 11.30
C ARG A 134 6.94 9.04 10.63
N TRP A 135 6.23 9.87 11.38
CA TRP A 135 5.83 11.19 10.96
C TRP A 135 6.92 12.21 11.32
N ILE A 136 7.28 13.08 10.38
CA ILE A 136 8.35 14.08 10.62
C ILE A 136 7.96 15.08 11.70
N LYS A 137 6.67 15.33 11.90
CA LYS A 137 6.16 16.22 12.97
C LYS A 137 5.99 15.52 14.32
N GLY A 138 6.40 14.27 14.44
CA GLY A 138 6.30 13.45 15.65
C GLY A 138 5.25 12.34 15.52
N GLY A 139 5.48 11.27 16.23
CA GLY A 139 4.71 10.04 16.18
C GLY A 139 5.34 8.97 15.29
N GLU A 140 5.17 7.74 15.73
CA GLU A 140 5.68 6.55 15.05
C GLU A 140 4.64 5.44 15.11
N ILE A 141 4.56 4.67 14.06
CA ILE A 141 3.86 3.40 14.00
C ILE A 141 4.93 2.32 13.94
N VAL A 142 4.96 1.46 14.91
CA VAL A 142 5.67 0.19 14.87
C VAL A 142 4.70 -0.82 14.28
N TRP A 143 5.03 -1.39 13.12
CA TRP A 143 4.14 -2.36 12.50
C TRP A 143 4.21 -3.70 13.19
N GLU A 144 3.03 -4.23 13.50
CA GLU A 144 2.81 -5.56 14.04
C GLU A 144 1.84 -6.31 13.13
N GLU A 145 2.07 -7.60 12.92
CA GLU A 145 1.26 -8.42 12.04
C GLU A 145 -0.22 -8.42 12.46
N GLY A 146 -1.11 -8.11 11.53
CA GLY A 146 -2.55 -8.02 11.74
C GLY A 146 -3.05 -6.77 12.45
N VAL A 147 -2.18 -5.91 12.96
CA VAL A 147 -2.59 -4.65 13.62
C VAL A 147 -2.79 -3.55 12.56
N CYS A 148 -4.05 -3.32 12.19
CA CYS A 148 -4.39 -2.32 11.20
C CYS A 148 -4.15 -0.89 11.71
N GLN A 149 -3.69 -0.01 10.81
CA GLN A 149 -3.44 1.41 11.08
C GLN A 149 -4.10 2.28 10.01
N VAL A 150 -4.66 3.42 10.40
CA VAL A 150 -5.17 4.43 9.46
C VAL A 150 -4.24 5.63 9.45
N CYS A 151 -3.75 5.97 8.26
CA CYS A 151 -2.70 6.96 8.05
C CYS A 151 -3.14 8.05 7.08
N ASP A 152 -2.99 9.31 7.48
CA ASP A 152 -3.10 10.46 6.57
C ASP A 152 -1.75 10.71 5.90
N VAL A 153 -1.50 9.94 4.85
CA VAL A 153 -0.23 9.95 4.10
C VAL A 153 -0.11 11.11 3.12
N MET A 154 -1.22 11.76 2.80
CA MET A 154 -1.26 12.92 1.89
C MET A 154 -0.84 14.22 2.56
N ASN A 155 -1.40 14.49 3.75
CA ASN A 155 -1.19 15.77 4.42
C ASN A 155 0.05 15.77 5.30
N ASN A 156 0.50 14.59 5.74
CA ASN A 156 1.62 14.45 6.65
C ASN A 156 2.87 13.88 5.97
N VAL A 157 4.00 14.59 6.16
CA VAL A 157 5.31 14.07 5.74
C VAL A 157 5.68 12.89 6.62
N HIS A 158 5.99 11.77 5.98
CA HIS A 158 6.32 10.51 6.66
C HIS A 158 7.49 9.80 5.98
N GLU A 159 8.11 8.93 6.71
CA GLU A 159 9.11 7.98 6.24
C GLU A 159 8.72 6.57 6.66
N ALA A 160 9.28 5.55 6.01
CA ALA A 160 9.02 4.16 6.34
C ALA A 160 10.27 3.33 6.22
N SER A 161 10.42 2.31 7.07
CA SER A 161 11.61 1.47 7.09
C SER A 161 11.30 0.01 7.36
N ASN A 162 12.11 -0.84 6.76
CA ASN A 162 12.28 -2.23 7.14
C ASN A 162 13.78 -2.43 7.41
N PHE A 163 14.21 -2.25 8.64
CA PHE A 163 15.60 -2.43 9.05
C PHE A 163 15.92 -3.85 9.53
N SER A 164 15.01 -4.80 9.30
CA SER A 164 15.27 -6.21 9.52
C SER A 164 16.12 -6.83 8.39
N ASP A 165 16.52 -8.08 8.58
CA ASP A 165 17.28 -8.87 7.59
C ASP A 165 16.39 -9.65 6.60
N LYS A 166 15.05 -9.51 6.71
CA LYS A 166 14.06 -10.19 5.88
C LYS A 166 13.11 -9.21 5.21
N GLU A 167 12.35 -9.71 4.24
CA GLU A 167 11.29 -8.94 3.60
C GLU A 167 10.12 -8.70 4.58
N MET A 168 9.49 -7.54 4.45
CA MET A 168 8.27 -7.16 5.12
C MET A 168 7.15 -7.05 4.08
N VAL A 169 5.97 -7.54 4.40
CA VAL A 169 4.81 -7.50 3.51
C VAL A 169 3.67 -6.72 4.15
N ILE A 170 3.21 -5.69 3.46
CA ILE A 170 2.08 -4.85 3.91
C ILE A 170 1.04 -4.76 2.79
N MET A 171 -0.23 -4.90 3.13
CA MET A 171 -1.33 -4.49 2.28
C MET A 171 -1.69 -3.04 2.60
N MET A 172 -1.87 -2.24 1.56
CA MET A 172 -2.30 -0.85 1.64
C MET A 172 -3.64 -0.70 0.93
N ILE A 173 -4.60 -0.07 1.61
CA ILE A 173 -5.93 0.23 1.09
C ILE A 173 -6.14 1.74 1.17
N ASP A 174 -6.18 2.41 0.01
CA ASP A 174 -6.54 3.83 -0.04
C ASP A 174 -8.06 3.96 -0.06
N VAL A 175 -8.59 4.73 0.88
CA VAL A 175 -10.02 5.02 0.99
C VAL A 175 -10.26 6.53 0.95
N LYS A 176 -11.46 6.97 0.59
CA LYS A 176 -11.81 8.40 0.66
C LYS A 176 -11.56 8.93 2.08
N MET A 177 -11.20 10.19 2.20
CA MET A 177 -10.78 10.78 3.49
C MET A 177 -11.86 10.70 4.57
N ASP A 178 -13.12 10.87 4.18
CA ASP A 178 -14.31 10.86 5.04
C ASP A 178 -14.86 9.47 5.34
N THR A 179 -14.28 8.41 4.75
CA THR A 179 -14.71 7.03 5.01
C THR A 179 -14.52 6.68 6.49
N GLU A 180 -15.56 6.23 7.15
CA GLU A 180 -15.45 5.64 8.48
C GLU A 180 -14.74 4.29 8.41
N VAL A 181 -13.76 4.09 9.30
CA VAL A 181 -12.95 2.86 9.39
C VAL A 181 -12.95 2.40 10.85
N GLU A 182 -13.46 1.21 11.08
CA GLU A 182 -13.40 0.54 12.38
C GLU A 182 -12.14 -0.34 12.47
N LEU A 183 -11.29 -0.09 13.47
CA LEU A 183 -10.06 -0.83 13.75
C LEU A 183 -10.23 -1.86 14.88
#